data_c3753f06c236bee2673853c12d4b54bb
#
_entry.id   c3753f06c236bee2673853c12d4b54bb
#
_cell.length_a   1.000
_cell.length_b   1.000
_cell.length_c   1.000
_cell.angle_alpha   90.00
_cell.angle_beta   90.00
_cell.angle_gamma   90.00
#
_symmetry.space_group_name_H-M   'P 1'
#
loop_
_entity.id
_entity.type
_entity.pdbx_description
1 polymer ?
#
loop_
_entity_poly.entity_id
_entity_poly.type
_entity_poly.pdbx_seq_one_letter_code
_entity_poly.pdbx_strand_id
1 'polypeptide(L)'
;MDNNNTPPPKRTTRRSFLKGAVAAGAAAAAGAVSTSLLPPSLLNQLATAAPAGSLRDVEHVIFLMQENRAFDHYFGTLRGVQGFDDPSVLRRRDGGTVFEQRDGDGTTVLPFPIRGSAGRQSMDAENVDALNHEWDGGTAALNGGWCDNWIEAKTASTMAYYDREDLPFHYELADTFTLCDQYFCSVPTSTSPNRNYFFSGYTGHEPASPDERAVDNRAYEATHPGYDWRCLAETLQDAGIDWRVYQEWDNFTDNNLEYFTYTRAIARKVFPGPFATGETYYSALQKARDAGADALVAAMEAQLARRLDALSDTERTIFDRALYRSEPGTTTQRLAADIAAGTLPEVSWVVPPSTESEHPSASSPRASANLVYRILEALGDNPDVWRRTALVITFDENDGYFDHVPPPRPPESEEDEWYRGEALGFGNRVPTLIVSPWTVGGFRCSEVFDHTSAAQFLETWKGIEVPLVSDWRRRISGDLTSAFDFRRPRAFTPVGAPAPTAGLEPRWLPEPPATPSMPTQEPGERPRRPLPYSLSVTATPRPDRSAVELTMHNSGTATANLLVFPFHTPDGKVTGHDVLGSTNVDVPVSTDADGDGRYDIVVAGPAGFHFTARGSLGGPAGS
;
A
#
# COMPACT_ATOMS: atom_id res chain seq x y z
N MET A 1 42.72 -58.68 12.60
CA MET A 1 43.81 -57.69 12.51
C MET A 1 43.50 -56.93 11.23
N ASP A 2 43.09 -55.85 11.31
CA ASP A 2 43.22 -54.49 11.52
C ASP A 2 41.91 -53.70 11.38
N ASN A 3 41.61 -52.97 12.40
CA ASN A 3 40.54 -52.00 12.49
C ASN A 3 40.85 -50.77 11.63
N ASN A 4 39.91 -50.33 10.83
CA ASN A 4 39.88 -48.95 10.39
C ASN A 4 38.46 -48.35 10.66
N ASN A 5 38.37 -47.73 11.80
CA ASN A 5 37.21 -47.02 12.29
C ASN A 5 37.42 -45.52 12.00
N THR A 6 36.79 -45.03 10.93
CA THR A 6 36.76 -43.58 10.65
C THR A 6 35.39 -43.07 11.06
N PRO A 7 35.25 -42.12 11.98
CA PRO A 7 33.97 -41.59 12.38
C PRO A 7 33.39 -40.61 11.32
N PRO A 8 32.05 -40.56 11.17
CA PRO A 8 31.39 -39.69 10.22
C PRO A 8 31.48 -38.20 10.66
N PRO A 9 31.37 -37.26 9.74
CA PRO A 9 31.49 -35.83 10.05
C PRO A 9 30.31 -35.37 10.90
N LYS A 10 30.62 -34.62 11.94
CA LYS A 10 29.66 -34.00 12.86
C LYS A 10 28.79 -32.97 12.10
N ARG A 11 27.50 -33.22 12.06
CA ARG A 11 26.49 -32.19 11.72
C ARG A 11 26.59 -31.06 12.73
N THR A 12 26.97 -29.90 12.26
CA THR A 12 26.90 -28.64 13.01
C THR A 12 25.44 -28.24 13.13
N THR A 13 24.90 -28.35 14.32
CA THR A 13 23.57 -27.86 14.69
C THR A 13 23.61 -26.32 14.79
N ARG A 14 22.55 -25.68 14.30
CA ARG A 14 22.25 -24.24 14.29
C ARG A 14 22.26 -23.53 15.67
N ARG A 15 23.05 -23.97 16.64
CA ARG A 15 23.12 -23.42 18.01
C ARG A 15 24.37 -22.59 18.31
N SER A 16 25.19 -22.26 17.31
CA SER A 16 26.49 -21.57 17.53
C SER A 16 26.52 -20.09 17.12
N PHE A 17 25.39 -19.46 16.77
CA PHE A 17 25.36 -18.05 16.37
C PHE A 17 24.99 -17.06 17.49
N LEU A 18 24.91 -17.50 18.74
CA LEU A 18 24.52 -16.66 19.88
C LEU A 18 25.63 -16.50 20.95
N LYS A 19 26.92 -16.51 20.55
CA LYS A 19 28.00 -16.18 21.49
C LYS A 19 29.07 -15.34 20.79
N GLY A 20 28.87 -14.04 20.81
CA GLY A 20 29.92 -13.12 20.35
C GLY A 20 29.51 -11.67 20.30
N ALA A 21 29.04 -11.08 21.41
CA ALA A 21 29.08 -9.63 21.62
C ALA A 21 28.76 -9.32 23.10
N VAL A 22 29.73 -9.49 23.97
CA VAL A 22 29.71 -8.81 25.28
C VAL A 22 31.12 -8.35 25.57
N ALA A 23 31.37 -7.06 25.41
CA ALA A 23 32.27 -6.30 26.27
C ALA A 23 32.26 -4.82 25.84
N ALA A 24 31.51 -3.97 26.51
CA ALA A 24 32.02 -2.71 27.09
C ALA A 24 30.87 -1.88 27.67
N GLY A 25 30.94 -1.55 28.94
CA GLY A 25 30.29 -0.39 29.55
C GLY A 25 29.11 -0.68 30.48
N ALA A 26 29.41 -0.98 31.73
CA ALA A 26 28.46 -1.09 32.81
C ALA A 26 27.84 0.26 33.20
N ALA A 27 26.48 0.32 33.23
CA ALA A 27 25.73 1.04 34.28
C ALA A 27 24.35 0.40 34.41
N ALA A 28 24.04 -0.10 35.57
CA ALA A 28 22.89 -0.91 35.87
C ALA A 28 21.60 -0.07 35.93
N ALA A 29 20.58 -0.51 35.18
CA ALA A 29 19.18 -0.45 35.57
C ALA A 29 18.54 -1.74 35.03
N ALA A 30 18.02 -2.58 35.91
CA ALA A 30 17.33 -3.82 35.57
C ALA A 30 15.98 -3.48 34.94
N GLY A 31 15.95 -3.35 33.62
CA GLY A 31 14.79 -3.36 32.76
C GLY A 31 15.02 -4.42 31.71
N ALA A 32 14.00 -5.17 31.35
CA ALA A 32 14.07 -6.15 30.26
C ALA A 32 14.66 -5.47 29.02
N VAL A 33 15.83 -5.91 28.56
CA VAL A 33 16.46 -5.40 27.34
C VAL A 33 15.68 -6.00 26.19
N SER A 34 14.73 -5.25 25.65
CA SER A 34 14.08 -5.58 24.40
C SER A 34 15.12 -5.42 23.28
N THR A 35 15.32 -6.47 22.49
CA THR A 35 16.23 -6.45 21.34
C THR A 35 15.48 -5.99 20.12
N SER A 36 15.99 -4.99 19.41
CA SER A 36 15.44 -4.54 18.12
C SER A 36 15.41 -5.68 17.09
N LEU A 37 14.39 -5.67 16.24
CA LEU A 37 14.22 -6.59 15.10
C LEU A 37 14.85 -6.07 13.81
N LEU A 38 15.32 -4.82 13.79
CA LEU A 38 16.05 -4.26 12.64
C LEU A 38 17.47 -4.85 12.54
N PRO A 39 18.04 -4.93 11.31
CA PRO A 39 19.40 -5.41 11.13
C PRO A 39 20.43 -4.61 11.95
N PRO A 40 21.41 -5.26 12.61
CA PRO A 40 22.42 -4.57 13.41
C PRO A 40 23.22 -3.55 12.61
N SER A 41 23.49 -3.80 11.34
CA SER A 41 24.18 -2.87 10.43
C SER A 41 23.38 -1.59 10.26
N LEU A 42 22.07 -1.69 10.06
CA LEU A 42 21.18 -0.53 9.96
C LEU A 42 21.10 0.22 11.30
N LEU A 43 20.99 -0.47 12.43
CA LEU A 43 20.98 0.17 13.75
C LEU A 43 22.21 1.04 14.00
N ASN A 44 23.37 0.62 13.52
CA ASN A 44 24.59 1.43 13.60
C ASN A 44 24.49 2.72 12.78
N GLN A 45 23.79 2.71 11.64
CA GLN A 45 23.55 3.90 10.85
C GLN A 45 22.53 4.84 11.51
N LEU A 46 21.50 4.29 12.16
CA LEU A 46 20.45 5.05 12.84
C LEU A 46 20.94 5.72 14.14
N ALA A 47 22.02 5.22 14.76
CA ALA A 47 22.58 5.79 15.98
C ALA A 47 23.12 7.22 15.82
N THR A 48 23.32 7.68 14.59
CA THR A 48 23.76 9.04 14.27
C THR A 48 22.83 9.65 13.25
N ALA A 49 22.37 10.89 13.52
CA ALA A 49 21.55 11.61 12.56
C ALA A 49 22.32 11.83 11.24
N ALA A 50 21.64 11.69 10.11
CA ALA A 50 22.19 12.08 8.83
C ALA A 50 22.54 13.57 8.80
N PRO A 51 23.45 14.02 7.94
CA PRO A 51 23.65 15.44 7.71
C PRO A 51 22.38 16.07 7.13
N ALA A 52 22.18 17.36 7.38
CA ALA A 52 21.14 18.10 6.70
C ALA A 52 21.38 18.08 5.18
N GLY A 53 20.31 17.98 4.42
CA GLY A 53 20.38 17.81 2.97
C GLY A 53 19.16 18.35 2.26
N SER A 54 18.91 17.85 1.09
CA SER A 54 17.78 18.15 0.22
C SER A 54 17.38 16.91 -0.58
N LEU A 55 16.30 17.00 -1.34
CA LEU A 55 15.90 15.91 -2.25
C LEU A 55 17.00 15.56 -3.29
N ARG A 56 17.92 16.50 -3.59
CA ARG A 56 19.05 16.27 -4.51
C ARG A 56 20.11 15.33 -3.95
N ASP A 57 20.13 15.12 -2.62
CA ASP A 57 21.04 14.21 -1.97
C ASP A 57 20.53 12.76 -1.96
N VAL A 58 19.29 12.54 -2.42
CA VAL A 58 18.77 11.20 -2.74
C VAL A 58 19.30 10.83 -4.13
N GLU A 59 20.04 9.74 -4.21
CA GLU A 59 20.59 9.21 -5.47
C GLU A 59 19.88 7.94 -5.92
N HIS A 60 19.26 7.21 -4.97
CA HIS A 60 18.59 5.96 -5.23
C HIS A 60 17.21 5.94 -4.57
N VAL A 61 16.21 5.51 -5.33
CA VAL A 61 14.86 5.20 -4.82
C VAL A 61 14.55 3.75 -5.10
N ILE A 62 14.21 3.01 -4.04
CA ILE A 62 13.77 1.62 -4.12
C ILE A 62 12.28 1.61 -3.81
N PHE A 63 11.48 1.09 -4.71
CA PHE A 63 10.06 0.85 -4.51
C PHE A 63 9.82 -0.64 -4.25
N LEU A 64 9.19 -0.96 -3.14
CA LEU A 64 8.69 -2.27 -2.80
C LEU A 64 7.19 -2.17 -2.61
N MET A 65 6.42 -2.74 -3.53
CA MET A 65 4.97 -2.86 -3.41
C MET A 65 4.64 -4.32 -3.05
N GLN A 66 4.06 -4.48 -1.86
CA GLN A 66 3.57 -5.75 -1.34
C GLN A 66 2.09 -5.93 -1.70
N GLU A 67 1.50 -7.04 -1.29
CA GLU A 67 0.15 -7.43 -1.65
C GLU A 67 -0.81 -7.45 -0.47
N ASN A 68 -1.86 -6.75 -0.70
CA ASN A 68 -3.23 -6.86 -0.26
C ASN A 68 -3.40 -6.70 1.26
N ARG A 69 -3.15 -5.46 1.78
CA ARG A 69 -3.46 -5.15 3.18
C ARG A 69 -4.04 -3.74 3.34
N ALA A 70 -5.12 -3.63 4.13
CA ALA A 70 -5.68 -2.34 4.52
C ALA A 70 -4.87 -1.69 5.66
N PHE A 71 -4.94 -0.36 5.77
CA PHE A 71 -4.27 0.38 6.83
C PHE A 71 -4.79 -0.01 8.23
N ASP A 72 -6.09 -0.03 8.44
CA ASP A 72 -6.67 -0.42 9.72
C ASP A 72 -6.40 -1.88 10.08
N HIS A 73 -6.40 -2.76 9.09
CA HIS A 73 -6.06 -4.17 9.24
C HIS A 73 -4.64 -4.36 9.80
N TYR A 74 -3.71 -3.46 9.48
CA TYR A 74 -2.30 -3.49 9.90
C TYR A 74 -2.01 -2.59 11.09
N PHE A 75 -2.42 -1.33 11.02
CA PHE A 75 -2.01 -0.28 11.94
C PHE A 75 -3.17 0.39 12.68
N GLY A 76 -4.39 -0.14 12.60
CA GLY A 76 -5.56 0.42 13.30
C GLY A 76 -5.36 0.54 14.80
N THR A 77 -4.55 -0.33 15.43
CA THR A 77 -4.22 -0.27 16.85
C THR A 77 -2.94 0.52 17.18
N LEU A 78 -2.17 0.96 16.17
CA LEU A 78 -0.91 1.65 16.39
C LEU A 78 -1.14 3.05 16.99
N ARG A 79 -0.36 3.41 18.01
CA ARG A 79 -0.46 4.72 18.67
C ARG A 79 -0.31 5.90 17.71
N GLY A 80 -1.15 6.90 17.90
CA GLY A 80 -1.00 8.23 17.32
C GLY A 80 -1.22 8.33 15.81
N VAL A 81 -1.76 7.30 15.15
CA VAL A 81 -2.27 7.33 13.78
C VAL A 81 -3.79 7.57 13.77
N GLN A 82 -4.38 7.82 12.62
CA GLN A 82 -5.83 7.80 12.44
C GLN A 82 -6.28 6.34 12.34
N GLY A 83 -6.54 5.72 13.49
CA GLY A 83 -6.88 4.31 13.70
C GLY A 83 -8.17 4.13 14.47
N PHE A 84 -8.26 3.07 15.28
CA PHE A 84 -9.52 2.70 15.94
C PHE A 84 -10.03 3.67 17.03
N ASP A 85 -9.19 4.56 17.54
CA ASP A 85 -9.60 5.64 18.47
C ASP A 85 -9.86 6.97 17.75
N ASP A 86 -10.08 6.97 16.42
CA ASP A 86 -10.34 8.18 15.66
C ASP A 86 -11.60 8.92 16.15
N PRO A 87 -11.48 10.14 16.69
CA PRO A 87 -12.65 10.92 17.12
C PRO A 87 -13.49 11.46 15.97
N SER A 88 -12.96 11.43 14.75
CA SER A 88 -13.61 11.92 13.52
C SER A 88 -14.28 10.83 12.70
N VAL A 89 -14.43 9.62 13.26
CA VAL A 89 -15.03 8.48 12.58
C VAL A 89 -16.39 8.82 11.99
N LEU A 90 -16.60 8.40 10.74
CA LEU A 90 -17.86 8.60 10.02
C LEU A 90 -19.00 7.84 10.69
N ARG A 91 -20.17 8.47 10.71
CA ARG A 91 -21.43 7.81 11.12
C ARG A 91 -22.02 7.02 9.95
N ARG A 92 -22.72 5.96 10.25
CA ARG A 92 -23.55 5.23 9.29
C ARG A 92 -24.92 5.90 9.11
N ARG A 93 -25.55 5.65 7.95
CA ARG A 93 -26.89 6.17 7.66
C ARG A 93 -27.97 5.64 8.61
N ASP A 94 -27.83 4.40 9.07
CA ASP A 94 -28.76 3.70 9.96
C ASP A 94 -28.43 3.82 11.45
N GLY A 95 -27.47 4.67 11.80
CA GLY A 95 -26.98 4.92 13.15
C GLY A 95 -25.72 4.15 13.52
N GLY A 96 -25.04 4.59 14.58
CA GLY A 96 -23.72 4.10 14.94
C GLY A 96 -22.61 4.70 14.08
N THR A 97 -21.44 4.09 14.12
CA THR A 97 -20.27 4.49 13.33
C THR A 97 -19.94 3.45 12.25
N VAL A 98 -19.08 3.78 11.29
CA VAL A 98 -18.64 2.82 10.27
C VAL A 98 -17.86 1.63 10.85
N PHE A 99 -17.39 1.70 12.10
CA PHE A 99 -16.86 0.53 12.81
C PHE A 99 -17.94 -0.52 13.13
N GLU A 100 -19.20 -0.11 13.20
CA GLU A 100 -20.34 -0.98 13.54
C GLU A 100 -21.01 -1.50 12.27
N GLN A 101 -20.27 -2.27 11.47
CA GLN A 101 -20.81 -2.87 10.24
C GLN A 101 -21.91 -3.89 10.56
N ARG A 102 -22.86 -4.08 9.64
CA ARG A 102 -23.98 -5.01 9.85
C ARG A 102 -24.00 -6.08 8.76
N ASP A 103 -24.36 -7.30 9.18
CA ASP A 103 -24.68 -8.38 8.25
C ASP A 103 -26.15 -8.29 7.77
N GLY A 104 -26.52 -9.19 6.85
CA GLY A 104 -27.88 -9.25 6.28
C GLY A 104 -28.99 -9.50 7.29
N ASP A 105 -28.67 -10.06 8.46
CA ASP A 105 -29.61 -10.28 9.57
C ASP A 105 -29.65 -9.08 10.54
N GLY A 106 -28.87 -8.03 10.28
CA GLY A 106 -28.76 -6.84 11.11
C GLY A 106 -27.84 -7.01 12.35
N THR A 107 -27.08 -8.09 12.43
CA THR A 107 -26.11 -8.30 13.51
C THR A 107 -24.92 -7.35 13.31
N THR A 108 -24.53 -6.66 14.38
CA THR A 108 -23.39 -5.76 14.35
C THR A 108 -22.08 -6.53 14.47
N VAL A 109 -21.18 -6.31 13.53
CA VAL A 109 -19.79 -6.80 13.56
C VAL A 109 -18.87 -5.60 13.77
N LEU A 110 -18.02 -5.66 14.79
CA LEU A 110 -16.99 -4.67 15.09
C LEU A 110 -15.64 -5.16 14.58
N PRO A 111 -14.62 -4.29 14.40
CA PRO A 111 -13.27 -4.74 14.20
C PRO A 111 -12.83 -5.69 15.30
N PHE A 112 -12.18 -6.80 14.94
CA PHE A 112 -11.79 -7.84 15.90
C PHE A 112 -10.38 -8.37 15.61
N PRO A 113 -9.60 -8.74 16.66
CA PRO A 113 -8.25 -9.24 16.47
C PRO A 113 -8.29 -10.64 15.83
N ILE A 114 -7.41 -10.89 14.87
CA ILE A 114 -7.26 -12.21 14.24
C ILE A 114 -6.83 -13.22 15.29
N ARG A 115 -5.87 -12.85 16.12
CA ARG A 115 -5.37 -13.67 17.21
C ARG A 115 -6.45 -13.89 18.27
N GLY A 116 -6.75 -15.15 18.52
CA GLY A 116 -7.78 -15.56 19.49
C GLY A 116 -9.21 -15.52 18.96
N SER A 117 -9.44 -15.10 17.71
CA SER A 117 -10.78 -15.14 17.11
C SER A 117 -11.24 -16.58 16.91
N ALA A 118 -12.54 -16.85 17.09
CA ALA A 118 -13.16 -18.18 16.99
C ALA A 118 -12.40 -19.30 17.76
N GLY A 119 -11.76 -18.96 18.88
CA GLY A 119 -10.97 -19.91 19.69
C GLY A 119 -9.62 -20.30 19.10
N ARG A 120 -9.17 -19.64 18.02
CA ARG A 120 -7.85 -19.84 17.43
C ARG A 120 -6.74 -19.27 18.31
N GLN A 121 -5.55 -19.83 18.18
CA GLN A 121 -4.37 -19.35 18.90
C GLN A 121 -3.65 -18.25 18.12
N SER A 122 -2.82 -17.46 18.79
CA SER A 122 -2.03 -16.38 18.18
C SER A 122 -1.19 -16.82 16.98
N MET A 123 -0.76 -18.06 16.92
CA MET A 123 0.04 -18.60 15.81
C MET A 123 -0.73 -18.72 14.50
N ASP A 124 -2.06 -18.70 14.52
CA ASP A 124 -2.89 -18.80 13.32
C ASP A 124 -2.97 -17.46 12.56
N ALA A 125 -2.60 -16.35 13.19
CA ALA A 125 -2.77 -15.02 12.62
C ALA A 125 -2.00 -14.80 11.29
N GLU A 126 -0.91 -15.50 11.07
CA GLU A 126 -0.10 -15.34 9.85
C GLU A 126 -0.70 -16.00 8.60
N ASN A 127 -1.65 -16.92 8.76
CA ASN A 127 -2.18 -17.75 7.66
C ASN A 127 -3.65 -17.45 7.36
N VAL A 128 -4.04 -16.17 7.40
CA VAL A 128 -5.38 -15.75 6.95
C VAL A 128 -5.50 -15.87 5.44
N ASP A 129 -6.73 -16.09 4.95
CA ASP A 129 -7.01 -16.21 3.52
C ASP A 129 -7.47 -14.89 2.91
N ALA A 130 -7.44 -14.79 1.58
CA ALA A 130 -7.86 -13.62 0.82
C ALA A 130 -9.39 -13.45 0.80
N LEU A 131 -9.81 -12.19 0.65
CA LEU A 131 -11.20 -11.79 0.50
C LEU A 131 -11.48 -11.34 -0.95
N ASN A 132 -12.75 -11.02 -1.25
CA ASN A 132 -13.10 -10.42 -2.52
C ASN A 132 -12.52 -9.01 -2.63
N HIS A 133 -11.62 -8.77 -3.59
CA HIS A 133 -11.00 -7.49 -3.88
C HIS A 133 -11.21 -7.02 -5.32
N GLU A 134 -12.16 -7.62 -6.04
CA GLU A 134 -12.54 -7.20 -7.39
C GLU A 134 -13.38 -5.91 -7.37
N TRP A 135 -13.49 -5.26 -8.55
CA TRP A 135 -14.21 -4.00 -8.75
C TRP A 135 -15.61 -3.97 -8.14
N ASP A 136 -16.41 -5.00 -8.42
CA ASP A 136 -17.79 -5.07 -7.91
C ASP A 136 -17.83 -5.15 -6.38
N GLY A 137 -16.92 -5.91 -5.79
CA GLY A 137 -16.82 -6.02 -4.33
C GLY A 137 -16.26 -4.74 -3.68
N GLY A 138 -15.29 -4.08 -4.31
CA GLY A 138 -14.70 -2.82 -3.82
C GLY A 138 -15.71 -1.68 -3.82
N THR A 139 -16.37 -1.46 -4.95
CA THR A 139 -17.40 -0.41 -5.09
C THR A 139 -18.61 -0.68 -4.21
N ALA A 140 -19.04 -1.96 -4.07
CA ALA A 140 -20.14 -2.34 -3.19
C ALA A 140 -19.82 -2.05 -1.71
N ALA A 141 -18.58 -2.28 -1.24
CA ALA A 141 -18.17 -1.99 0.13
C ALA A 141 -18.18 -0.48 0.41
N LEU A 142 -17.68 0.33 -0.52
CA LEU A 142 -17.69 1.80 -0.44
C LEU A 142 -19.10 2.39 -0.54
N ASN A 143 -20.03 1.70 -1.19
CA ASN A 143 -21.45 2.05 -1.30
C ASN A 143 -21.69 3.54 -1.62
N GLY A 144 -21.15 4.01 -2.75
CA GLY A 144 -21.26 5.41 -3.17
C GLY A 144 -20.58 6.42 -2.24
N GLY A 145 -19.61 5.99 -1.42
CA GLY A 145 -18.83 6.80 -0.48
C GLY A 145 -19.31 6.71 0.98
N TRP A 146 -20.42 6.02 1.27
CA TRP A 146 -20.93 5.84 2.64
C TRP A 146 -20.10 4.87 3.48
N CYS A 147 -19.34 3.96 2.87
CA CYS A 147 -18.48 2.97 3.53
C CYS A 147 -19.22 2.07 4.54
N ASP A 148 -20.49 1.78 4.29
CA ASP A 148 -21.39 1.12 5.24
C ASP A 148 -21.91 -0.26 4.79
N ASN A 149 -21.26 -0.92 3.80
CA ASN A 149 -21.72 -2.18 3.23
C ASN A 149 -20.62 -3.26 3.16
N TRP A 150 -19.67 -3.24 4.10
CA TRP A 150 -18.50 -4.12 4.06
C TRP A 150 -18.83 -5.61 4.22
N ILE A 151 -19.72 -5.96 5.16
CA ILE A 151 -20.01 -7.36 5.47
C ILE A 151 -20.70 -8.06 4.29
N GLU A 152 -21.68 -7.41 3.68
CA GLU A 152 -22.39 -7.94 2.51
C GLU A 152 -21.46 -8.08 1.29
N ALA A 153 -20.56 -7.11 1.10
CA ALA A 153 -19.62 -7.11 -0.03
C ALA A 153 -18.46 -8.09 0.14
N LYS A 154 -18.00 -8.34 1.38
CA LYS A 154 -16.70 -8.97 1.66
C LYS A 154 -16.73 -10.11 2.67
N THR A 155 -17.82 -10.37 3.38
CA THR A 155 -17.97 -11.23 4.56
C THR A 155 -17.51 -10.59 5.88
N ALA A 156 -17.85 -11.22 7.00
CA ALA A 156 -17.48 -10.70 8.33
C ALA A 156 -15.98 -10.66 8.60
N SER A 157 -15.19 -11.51 7.90
CA SER A 157 -13.72 -11.54 8.01
C SER A 157 -13.05 -10.24 7.58
N THR A 158 -13.76 -9.36 6.83
CA THR A 158 -13.27 -8.03 6.46
C THR A 158 -12.87 -7.20 7.68
N MET A 159 -13.54 -7.38 8.82
CA MET A 159 -13.33 -6.60 10.05
C MET A 159 -12.14 -7.11 10.90
N ALA A 160 -11.42 -8.13 10.45
CA ALA A 160 -10.29 -8.68 11.17
C ALA A 160 -9.05 -7.77 11.09
N TYR A 161 -8.30 -7.64 12.19
CA TYR A 161 -7.08 -6.84 12.24
C TYR A 161 -5.93 -7.54 12.96
N TYR A 162 -4.71 -7.11 12.65
CA TYR A 162 -3.48 -7.43 13.36
C TYR A 162 -3.15 -6.40 14.43
N ASP A 163 -2.41 -6.82 15.44
CA ASP A 163 -1.83 -5.93 16.43
C ASP A 163 -0.28 -6.02 16.45
N ARG A 164 0.37 -5.30 17.37
CA ARG A 164 1.82 -5.30 17.53
C ARG A 164 2.41 -6.69 17.83
N GLU A 165 1.68 -7.54 18.52
CA GLU A 165 2.17 -8.90 18.82
C GLU A 165 2.17 -9.78 17.58
N ASP A 166 1.26 -9.52 16.62
CA ASP A 166 1.20 -10.21 15.34
C ASP A 166 2.27 -9.66 14.37
N LEU A 167 2.45 -8.32 14.33
CA LEU A 167 3.30 -7.60 13.38
C LEU A 167 4.46 -6.84 14.03
N PRO A 168 5.26 -7.44 14.93
CA PRO A 168 6.24 -6.72 15.72
C PRO A 168 7.28 -5.98 14.86
N PHE A 169 7.69 -6.55 13.73
CA PHE A 169 8.67 -5.94 12.82
C PHE A 169 8.10 -4.71 12.08
N HIS A 170 6.87 -4.81 11.57
CA HIS A 170 6.22 -3.69 10.86
C HIS A 170 5.95 -2.52 11.81
N TYR A 171 5.55 -2.81 13.04
CA TYR A 171 5.36 -1.79 14.08
C TYR A 171 6.69 -1.13 14.49
N GLU A 172 7.79 -1.88 14.54
CA GLU A 172 9.11 -1.30 14.80
C GLU A 172 9.57 -0.41 13.63
N LEU A 173 9.30 -0.80 12.37
CA LEU A 173 9.54 0.06 11.21
C LEU A 173 8.76 1.37 11.32
N ALA A 174 7.47 1.31 11.65
CA ALA A 174 6.62 2.47 11.84
C ALA A 174 7.08 3.35 13.01
N ASP A 175 7.61 2.75 14.09
CA ASP A 175 8.17 3.47 15.23
C ASP A 175 9.53 4.10 14.93
N THR A 176 10.20 3.62 13.90
CA THR A 176 11.53 4.11 13.51
C THR A 176 11.46 5.18 12.42
N PHE A 177 10.64 4.97 11.39
CA PHE A 177 10.59 5.78 10.18
C PHE A 177 9.28 6.57 10.03
N THR A 178 9.05 7.16 8.87
CA THR A 178 7.80 7.89 8.61
C THR A 178 6.75 6.95 8.04
N LEU A 179 5.61 6.85 8.73
CA LEU A 179 4.41 6.15 8.30
C LEU A 179 3.44 7.16 7.67
N CYS A 180 2.93 6.87 6.47
CA CYS A 180 1.91 7.66 5.78
C CYS A 180 0.52 7.10 6.12
N ASP A 181 -0.22 7.78 7.00
CA ASP A 181 -1.54 7.32 7.45
C ASP A 181 -2.72 7.85 6.62
N GLN A 182 -2.40 8.47 5.47
CA GLN A 182 -3.34 8.93 4.44
C GLN A 182 -2.86 8.51 3.04
N TYR A 183 -2.25 7.33 2.94
CA TYR A 183 -1.90 6.75 1.64
C TYR A 183 -2.99 5.75 1.25
N PHE A 184 -3.58 5.96 0.09
CA PHE A 184 -4.68 5.18 -0.45
C PHE A 184 -4.21 4.33 -1.64
N CYS A 185 -4.83 3.18 -1.87
CA CYS A 185 -4.70 2.56 -3.18
C CYS A 185 -5.43 3.43 -4.22
N SER A 186 -5.05 3.31 -5.49
CA SER A 186 -5.49 4.28 -6.50
C SER A 186 -6.89 4.03 -7.04
N VAL A 187 -7.41 2.82 -6.87
CA VAL A 187 -8.73 2.42 -7.37
C VAL A 187 -9.28 1.29 -6.49
N PRO A 188 -10.60 1.25 -6.20
CA PRO A 188 -11.18 0.24 -5.30
C PRO A 188 -11.37 -1.12 -6.00
N THR A 189 -10.29 -1.72 -6.45
CA THR A 189 -10.29 -3.00 -7.14
C THR A 189 -8.98 -3.75 -6.92
N SER A 190 -8.75 -4.82 -7.69
CA SER A 190 -7.66 -5.78 -7.57
C SER A 190 -6.28 -5.25 -7.99
N THR A 191 -5.30 -6.12 -7.94
CA THR A 191 -3.86 -5.91 -8.10
C THR A 191 -3.46 -5.15 -9.36
N SER A 192 -3.80 -5.66 -10.56
CA SER A 192 -3.26 -5.12 -11.81
C SER A 192 -3.63 -3.65 -12.06
N PRO A 193 -4.88 -3.20 -11.86
CA PRO A 193 -5.23 -1.79 -12.02
C PRO A 193 -4.48 -0.85 -11.05
N ASN A 194 -4.32 -1.25 -9.80
CA ASN A 194 -3.57 -0.48 -8.81
C ASN A 194 -2.08 -0.40 -9.19
N ARG A 195 -1.50 -1.50 -9.64
CA ARG A 195 -0.12 -1.53 -10.15
C ARG A 195 0.02 -0.79 -11.49
N ASN A 196 -1.03 -0.67 -12.32
CA ASN A 196 -1.01 0.21 -13.49
C ASN A 196 -0.79 1.67 -13.06
N TYR A 197 -1.51 2.17 -12.04
CA TYR A 197 -1.26 3.50 -11.50
C TYR A 197 0.18 3.64 -10.98
N PHE A 198 0.70 2.63 -10.30
CA PHE A 198 2.05 2.66 -9.76
C PHE A 198 3.14 2.67 -10.83
N PHE A 199 2.96 1.96 -11.95
CA PHE A 199 3.93 1.83 -13.03
C PHE A 199 3.71 2.79 -14.21
N SER A 200 2.60 3.56 -14.23
CA SER A 200 2.32 4.49 -15.32
C SER A 200 1.63 5.81 -14.91
N GLY A 201 1.15 5.90 -13.66
CA GLY A 201 0.32 7.01 -13.20
C GLY A 201 -1.14 6.94 -13.66
N TYR A 202 -1.56 5.83 -14.29
CA TYR A 202 -2.87 5.72 -14.92
C TYR A 202 -3.34 4.27 -15.06
N THR A 203 -4.64 4.05 -14.98
CA THR A 203 -5.27 2.86 -15.54
C THR A 203 -6.25 3.29 -16.62
N GLY A 204 -6.00 2.85 -17.86
CA GLY A 204 -6.74 3.26 -19.04
C GLY A 204 -7.91 2.34 -19.35
N HIS A 205 -8.11 2.10 -20.65
CA HIS A 205 -9.15 1.23 -21.16
C HIS A 205 -8.56 -0.07 -21.71
N GLU A 206 -9.40 -1.10 -21.75
CA GLU A 206 -9.01 -2.37 -22.35
C GLU A 206 -8.77 -2.19 -23.86
N PRO A 207 -7.63 -2.67 -24.40
CA PRO A 207 -7.27 -2.44 -25.80
C PRO A 207 -8.29 -2.98 -26.81
N ALA A 208 -9.00 -4.06 -26.45
CA ALA A 208 -10.02 -4.69 -27.31
C ALA A 208 -11.45 -4.14 -27.06
N SER A 209 -11.65 -3.33 -26.02
CA SER A 209 -12.95 -2.83 -25.57
C SER A 209 -12.80 -1.39 -25.03
N PRO A 210 -12.74 -0.38 -25.91
CA PRO A 210 -12.46 1.01 -25.50
C PRO A 210 -13.47 1.61 -24.51
N ASP A 211 -14.66 1.03 -24.40
CA ASP A 211 -15.69 1.44 -23.42
C ASP A 211 -15.51 0.77 -22.05
N GLU A 212 -14.56 -0.16 -21.91
CA GLU A 212 -14.24 -0.83 -20.65
C GLU A 212 -12.95 -0.29 -20.06
N ARG A 213 -13.02 0.13 -18.80
CA ARG A 213 -11.81 0.50 -18.03
C ARG A 213 -11.05 -0.76 -17.64
N ALA A 214 -9.72 -0.64 -17.60
CA ALA A 214 -8.84 -1.70 -17.12
C ALA A 214 -8.87 -1.77 -15.58
N VAL A 215 -9.96 -2.32 -15.02
CA VAL A 215 -10.23 -2.40 -13.58
C VAL A 215 -10.25 -3.84 -13.04
N ASP A 216 -9.67 -4.78 -13.78
CA ASP A 216 -9.52 -6.17 -13.37
C ASP A 216 -8.14 -6.76 -13.78
N ASN A 217 -7.91 -8.02 -13.47
CA ASN A 217 -6.63 -8.69 -13.71
C ASN A 217 -6.53 -9.38 -15.07
N ARG A 218 -7.38 -9.06 -16.06
CA ARG A 218 -7.37 -9.74 -17.39
C ARG A 218 -6.07 -9.58 -18.18
N ALA A 219 -5.24 -8.57 -17.84
CA ALA A 219 -3.93 -8.42 -18.45
C ALA A 219 -2.97 -9.60 -18.18
N TYR A 220 -3.25 -10.43 -17.18
CA TYR A 220 -2.50 -11.66 -16.89
C TYR A 220 -2.67 -12.73 -17.95
N GLU A 221 -3.73 -12.66 -18.77
CA GLU A 221 -3.95 -13.62 -19.85
C GLU A 221 -2.89 -13.49 -20.94
N ALA A 222 -2.34 -14.62 -21.36
CA ALA A 222 -1.32 -14.67 -22.41
C ALA A 222 -1.80 -14.09 -23.75
N THR A 223 -3.11 -14.13 -24.00
CA THR A 223 -3.77 -13.61 -25.21
C THR A 223 -4.01 -12.12 -25.18
N HIS A 224 -3.96 -11.48 -24.01
CA HIS A 224 -4.13 -10.04 -23.88
C HIS A 224 -3.08 -9.28 -24.69
N PRO A 225 -3.46 -8.28 -25.52
CA PRO A 225 -2.51 -7.61 -26.42
C PRO A 225 -1.43 -6.81 -25.68
N GLY A 226 -1.70 -6.38 -24.48
CA GLY A 226 -0.92 -5.42 -23.69
C GLY A 226 -1.55 -4.04 -23.77
N TYR A 227 -1.37 -3.26 -22.72
CA TYR A 227 -1.80 -1.87 -22.66
C TYR A 227 -0.89 -0.98 -23.52
N ASP A 228 -1.47 -0.03 -24.24
CA ASP A 228 -0.77 0.81 -25.22
C ASP A 228 -0.40 2.20 -24.70
N TRP A 229 -0.81 2.56 -23.49
CA TRP A 229 -0.38 3.81 -22.89
C TRP A 229 1.04 3.72 -22.28
N ARG A 230 1.68 4.87 -22.16
CA ARG A 230 3.07 4.99 -21.75
C ARG A 230 3.29 4.59 -20.29
N CYS A 231 4.28 3.75 -20.01
CA CYS A 231 4.69 3.38 -18.66
C CYS A 231 5.90 4.21 -18.17
N LEU A 232 6.15 4.18 -16.86
CA LEU A 232 7.30 4.86 -16.24
C LEU A 232 8.64 4.37 -16.80
N ALA A 233 8.76 3.08 -17.11
CA ALA A 233 9.98 2.52 -17.69
C ALA A 233 10.37 3.19 -19.01
N GLU A 234 9.40 3.50 -19.88
CA GLU A 234 9.62 4.25 -21.12
C GLU A 234 10.09 5.67 -20.81
N THR A 235 9.43 6.33 -19.86
CA THR A 235 9.75 7.70 -19.47
C THR A 235 11.16 7.81 -18.90
N LEU A 236 11.54 6.90 -18.00
CA LEU A 236 12.88 6.84 -17.43
C LEU A 236 13.94 6.50 -18.47
N GLN A 237 13.64 5.54 -19.36
CA GLN A 237 14.54 5.15 -20.45
C GLN A 237 14.85 6.31 -21.38
N ASP A 238 13.82 7.05 -21.81
CA ASP A 238 13.97 8.20 -22.70
C ASP A 238 14.69 9.38 -22.02
N ALA A 239 14.53 9.53 -20.71
CA ALA A 239 15.23 10.53 -19.91
C ALA A 239 16.70 10.15 -19.59
N GLY A 240 17.13 8.93 -19.94
CA GLY A 240 18.48 8.45 -19.64
C GLY A 240 18.71 8.17 -18.15
N ILE A 241 17.65 8.03 -17.35
CA ILE A 241 17.72 7.67 -15.94
C ILE A 241 17.93 6.16 -15.83
N ASP A 242 18.82 5.73 -14.94
CA ASP A 242 19.07 4.31 -14.75
C ASP A 242 17.99 3.68 -13.86
N TRP A 243 17.42 2.55 -14.33
CA TRP A 243 16.33 1.87 -13.64
C TRP A 243 16.39 0.35 -13.81
N ARG A 244 15.79 -0.40 -12.87
CA ARG A 244 15.73 -1.86 -12.93
C ARG A 244 14.60 -2.42 -12.09
N VAL A 245 14.02 -3.56 -12.54
CA VAL A 245 13.17 -4.44 -11.74
C VAL A 245 14.00 -5.60 -11.18
N TYR A 246 13.96 -5.80 -9.88
CA TYR A 246 14.51 -6.95 -9.18
C TYR A 246 13.40 -7.95 -8.90
N GLN A 247 13.46 -9.09 -9.55
CA GLN A 247 12.45 -10.15 -9.48
C GLN A 247 13.09 -11.51 -9.77
N GLU A 248 12.42 -12.58 -9.38
CA GLU A 248 12.85 -13.95 -9.65
C GLU A 248 11.84 -14.70 -10.52
N TRP A 249 12.09 -15.98 -10.85
CA TRP A 249 11.25 -16.77 -11.77
C TRP A 249 9.76 -16.72 -11.43
N ASP A 250 9.43 -16.87 -10.16
CA ASP A 250 8.11 -16.53 -9.63
C ASP A 250 8.10 -15.04 -9.24
N ASN A 251 7.27 -14.26 -9.84
CA ASN A 251 7.05 -12.85 -9.51
C ASN A 251 5.58 -12.56 -9.19
N PHE A 252 4.81 -13.57 -8.91
CA PHE A 252 3.39 -13.53 -8.59
C PHE A 252 2.52 -12.74 -9.57
N THR A 253 3.00 -12.52 -10.80
CA THR A 253 2.40 -11.64 -11.83
C THR A 253 2.42 -10.14 -11.53
N ASP A 254 3.20 -9.71 -10.52
CA ASP A 254 3.18 -8.35 -9.94
C ASP A 254 4.06 -7.34 -10.67
N ASN A 255 4.80 -7.76 -11.68
CA ASN A 255 5.53 -6.85 -12.54
C ASN A 255 4.64 -6.33 -13.67
N ASN A 256 3.86 -5.27 -13.42
CA ASN A 256 2.97 -4.73 -14.45
C ASN A 256 3.68 -4.20 -15.70
N LEU A 257 5.00 -3.97 -15.68
CA LEU A 257 5.72 -3.67 -16.91
C LEU A 257 5.57 -4.79 -17.96
N GLU A 258 5.28 -6.02 -17.55
CA GLU A 258 5.04 -7.14 -18.48
C GLU A 258 3.73 -7.00 -19.27
N TYR A 259 2.82 -6.10 -18.85
CA TYR A 259 1.49 -5.94 -19.45
C TYR A 259 1.36 -4.74 -20.39
N PHE A 260 2.41 -3.94 -20.53
CA PHE A 260 2.46 -2.85 -21.51
C PHE A 260 3.00 -3.35 -22.86
N THR A 261 2.46 -2.85 -23.98
CA THR A 261 2.89 -3.24 -25.33
C THR A 261 4.39 -3.03 -25.54
N TYR A 262 4.95 -2.01 -24.90
CA TYR A 262 6.37 -1.66 -24.94
C TYR A 262 7.29 -2.85 -24.57
N THR A 263 7.03 -3.49 -23.46
CA THR A 263 7.82 -4.64 -22.96
C THR A 263 7.28 -5.98 -23.46
N ARG A 264 5.95 -6.09 -23.61
CA ARG A 264 5.29 -7.33 -24.06
C ARG A 264 5.71 -7.73 -25.47
N ALA A 265 5.99 -6.75 -26.34
CA ALA A 265 6.54 -7.02 -27.67
C ALA A 265 7.91 -7.70 -27.59
N ILE A 266 8.76 -7.31 -26.64
CA ILE A 266 10.07 -7.92 -26.39
C ILE A 266 9.89 -9.31 -25.78
N ALA A 267 9.02 -9.44 -24.76
CA ALA A 267 8.72 -10.73 -24.13
C ALA A 267 8.27 -11.78 -25.17
N ARG A 268 7.42 -11.42 -26.11
CA ARG A 268 6.97 -12.31 -27.20
C ARG A 268 8.08 -12.76 -28.15
N LYS A 269 9.14 -11.95 -28.32
CA LYS A 269 10.32 -12.36 -29.10
C LYS A 269 11.18 -13.36 -28.35
N VAL A 270 11.26 -13.21 -27.04
CA VAL A 270 12.18 -13.95 -26.18
C VAL A 270 11.57 -15.26 -25.67
N PHE A 271 10.34 -15.21 -25.17
CA PHE A 271 9.68 -16.37 -24.58
C PHE A 271 8.83 -17.11 -25.63
N PRO A 272 9.24 -18.31 -26.04
CA PRO A 272 8.48 -19.06 -27.02
C PRO A 272 7.20 -19.62 -26.39
N GLY A 273 6.06 -19.28 -26.95
CA GLY A 273 4.78 -19.94 -26.67
C GLY A 273 4.46 -21.03 -27.73
N PRO A 274 3.37 -21.78 -27.55
CA PRO A 274 2.41 -21.63 -26.47
C PRO A 274 2.79 -22.43 -25.22
N PHE A 275 2.60 -21.83 -24.05
CA PHE A 275 2.55 -22.55 -22.78
C PHE A 275 1.11 -22.95 -22.50
N ALA A 276 0.89 -23.88 -21.57
CA ALA A 276 -0.44 -24.18 -21.07
C ALA A 276 -1.09 -22.91 -20.46
N THR A 277 -2.42 -22.87 -20.41
CA THR A 277 -3.14 -21.74 -19.81
C THR A 277 -2.62 -21.49 -18.39
N GLY A 278 -2.24 -20.27 -18.08
CA GLY A 278 -1.66 -19.89 -16.78
C GLY A 278 -0.20 -20.30 -16.58
N GLU A 279 0.48 -20.81 -17.60
CA GLU A 279 1.90 -21.18 -17.53
C GLU A 279 2.77 -20.13 -18.25
N THR A 280 3.87 -19.78 -17.63
CA THR A 280 4.91 -18.89 -18.17
C THR A 280 6.15 -19.70 -18.57
N TYR A 281 7.08 -19.09 -19.30
CA TYR A 281 8.38 -19.70 -19.56
C TYR A 281 9.08 -20.12 -18.28
N TYR A 282 9.09 -19.25 -17.26
CA TYR A 282 9.79 -19.49 -16.02
C TYR A 282 9.10 -20.55 -15.15
N SER A 283 7.76 -20.59 -15.12
CA SER A 283 7.05 -21.65 -14.42
C SER A 283 7.26 -23.03 -15.08
N ALA A 284 7.34 -23.07 -16.41
CA ALA A 284 7.69 -24.31 -17.14
C ALA A 284 9.13 -24.74 -16.86
N LEU A 285 10.07 -23.78 -16.80
CA LEU A 285 11.47 -24.04 -16.45
C LEU A 285 11.59 -24.57 -15.02
N GLN A 286 10.87 -24.00 -14.06
CA GLN A 286 10.82 -24.48 -12.67
C GLN A 286 10.28 -25.91 -12.60
N LYS A 287 9.17 -26.20 -13.27
CA LYS A 287 8.60 -27.55 -13.34
C LYS A 287 9.59 -28.58 -13.90
N ALA A 288 10.31 -28.20 -14.97
CA ALA A 288 11.34 -29.06 -15.56
C ALA A 288 12.49 -29.33 -14.58
N ARG A 289 12.92 -28.31 -13.84
CA ARG A 289 13.96 -28.44 -12.80
C ARG A 289 13.51 -29.34 -11.65
N ASP A 290 12.31 -29.13 -11.13
CA ASP A 290 11.74 -29.92 -10.03
C ASP A 290 11.54 -31.40 -10.41
N ALA A 291 11.27 -31.65 -11.69
CA ALA A 291 11.18 -33.00 -12.25
C ALA A 291 12.54 -33.65 -12.54
N GLY A 292 13.67 -32.95 -12.31
CA GLY A 292 15.01 -33.45 -12.63
C GLY A 292 15.25 -33.65 -14.13
N ALA A 293 14.54 -32.89 -14.98
CA ALA A 293 14.64 -32.98 -16.45
C ALA A 293 15.80 -32.11 -16.99
N ASP A 294 17.03 -32.34 -16.54
CA ASP A 294 18.20 -31.50 -16.81
C ASP A 294 18.42 -31.21 -18.31
N ALA A 295 18.19 -32.20 -19.17
CA ALA A 295 18.31 -32.01 -20.63
C ALA A 295 17.27 -31.02 -21.20
N LEU A 296 16.05 -31.00 -20.63
CA LEU A 296 15.02 -30.04 -21.00
C LEU A 296 15.37 -28.64 -20.49
N VAL A 297 15.81 -28.53 -19.23
CA VAL A 297 16.27 -27.28 -18.64
C VAL A 297 17.36 -26.66 -19.52
N ALA A 298 18.44 -27.42 -19.80
CA ALA A 298 19.53 -26.95 -20.67
C ALA A 298 19.07 -26.52 -22.07
N ALA A 299 18.09 -27.25 -22.65
CA ALA A 299 17.53 -26.89 -23.96
C ALA A 299 16.74 -25.59 -23.92
N MET A 300 15.93 -25.37 -22.86
CA MET A 300 15.17 -24.13 -22.64
C MET A 300 16.10 -22.93 -22.45
N GLU A 301 17.09 -23.05 -21.58
CA GLU A 301 18.09 -22.01 -21.32
C GLU A 301 18.89 -21.65 -22.59
N ALA A 302 19.36 -22.66 -23.34
CA ALA A 302 20.04 -22.43 -24.60
C ALA A 302 19.14 -21.77 -25.66
N GLN A 303 17.85 -22.06 -25.66
CA GLN A 303 16.89 -21.38 -26.54
C GLN A 303 16.69 -19.92 -26.12
N LEU A 304 16.54 -19.66 -24.83
CA LEU A 304 16.45 -18.31 -24.27
C LEU A 304 17.68 -17.49 -24.68
N ALA A 305 18.89 -18.01 -24.45
CA ALA A 305 20.14 -17.34 -24.79
C ALA A 305 20.17 -16.93 -26.28
N ARG A 306 19.87 -17.85 -27.20
CA ARG A 306 19.84 -17.54 -28.65
C ARG A 306 18.83 -16.46 -29.02
N ARG A 307 17.67 -16.39 -28.33
CA ARG A 307 16.65 -15.37 -28.59
C ARG A 307 17.07 -14.02 -28.02
N LEU A 308 17.73 -14.01 -26.90
CA LEU A 308 18.31 -12.80 -26.30
C LEU A 308 19.43 -12.23 -27.20
N ASP A 309 20.26 -13.10 -27.81
CA ASP A 309 21.31 -12.68 -28.74
C ASP A 309 20.75 -12.11 -30.06
N ALA A 310 19.48 -12.41 -30.39
CA ALA A 310 18.81 -11.88 -31.57
C ALA A 310 18.08 -10.53 -31.34
N LEU A 311 18.02 -10.04 -30.12
CA LEU A 311 17.48 -8.71 -29.80
C LEU A 311 18.43 -7.60 -30.27
N SER A 312 17.88 -6.44 -30.61
CA SER A 312 18.71 -5.22 -30.72
C SER A 312 19.26 -4.81 -29.36
N ASP A 313 20.31 -3.99 -29.34
CA ASP A 313 20.93 -3.50 -28.08
C ASP A 313 19.91 -2.80 -27.19
N THR A 314 19.00 -2.02 -27.76
CA THR A 314 17.92 -1.36 -27.02
C THR A 314 16.94 -2.36 -26.41
N GLU A 315 16.48 -3.32 -27.20
CA GLU A 315 15.55 -4.36 -26.69
C GLU A 315 16.20 -5.22 -25.61
N ARG A 316 17.49 -5.53 -25.80
CA ARG A 316 18.27 -6.27 -24.81
C ARG A 316 18.40 -5.49 -23.50
N THR A 317 18.67 -4.20 -23.57
CA THR A 317 18.72 -3.32 -22.38
C THR A 317 17.37 -3.30 -21.65
N ILE A 318 16.26 -3.15 -22.38
CA ILE A 318 14.92 -3.14 -21.79
C ILE A 318 14.60 -4.52 -21.18
N PHE A 319 14.95 -5.61 -21.87
CA PHE A 319 14.77 -6.95 -21.31
C PHE A 319 15.51 -7.14 -19.99
N ASP A 320 16.79 -6.78 -19.95
CA ASP A 320 17.65 -6.94 -18.77
C ASP A 320 17.18 -6.07 -17.58
N ARG A 321 16.52 -4.94 -17.86
CA ARG A 321 15.98 -4.01 -16.85
C ARG A 321 14.58 -4.39 -16.37
N ALA A 322 13.68 -4.76 -17.28
CA ALA A 322 12.26 -4.95 -16.99
C ALA A 322 11.85 -6.41 -16.83
N LEU A 323 12.38 -7.31 -17.66
CA LEU A 323 11.82 -8.65 -17.89
C LEU A 323 12.72 -9.79 -17.40
N TYR A 324 13.98 -9.51 -17.12
CA TYR A 324 14.90 -10.52 -16.61
C TYR A 324 14.45 -10.98 -15.22
N ARG A 325 14.31 -12.29 -15.06
CA ARG A 325 13.99 -12.92 -13.80
C ARG A 325 15.16 -13.78 -13.33
N SER A 326 15.65 -13.53 -12.12
CA SER A 326 16.72 -14.31 -11.51
C SER A 326 16.20 -15.64 -10.95
N GLU A 327 17.10 -16.52 -10.54
CA GLU A 327 16.73 -17.81 -9.97
C GLU A 327 15.95 -17.66 -8.64
N PRO A 328 15.12 -18.64 -8.29
CA PRO A 328 14.37 -18.62 -7.03
C PRO A 328 15.25 -18.38 -5.81
N GLY A 329 14.78 -17.50 -4.91
CA GLY A 329 15.48 -17.11 -3.69
C GLY A 329 16.62 -16.10 -3.89
N THR A 330 16.76 -15.48 -5.08
CA THR A 330 17.88 -14.59 -5.38
C THR A 330 17.50 -13.12 -5.60
N THR A 331 16.25 -12.72 -5.52
CA THR A 331 15.80 -11.33 -5.71
C THR A 331 16.60 -10.35 -4.84
N THR A 332 16.60 -10.55 -3.52
CA THR A 332 17.32 -9.69 -2.58
C THR A 332 18.83 -9.85 -2.65
N GLN A 333 19.35 -11.03 -3.04
CA GLN A 333 20.78 -11.25 -3.23
C GLN A 333 21.32 -10.41 -4.41
N ARG A 334 20.56 -10.32 -5.51
CA ARG A 334 20.92 -9.50 -6.67
C ARG A 334 20.92 -8.01 -6.32
N LEU A 335 19.88 -7.55 -5.62
CA LEU A 335 19.81 -6.18 -5.12
C LEU A 335 20.99 -5.87 -4.19
N ALA A 336 21.30 -6.74 -3.24
CA ALA A 336 22.40 -6.58 -2.31
C ALA A 336 23.78 -6.57 -3.03
N ALA A 337 23.94 -7.36 -4.09
CA ALA A 337 25.15 -7.35 -4.90
C ALA A 337 25.36 -6.01 -5.62
N ASP A 338 24.29 -5.43 -6.21
CA ASP A 338 24.36 -4.13 -6.86
C ASP A 338 24.60 -3.00 -5.83
N ILE A 339 24.01 -3.07 -4.64
CA ILE A 339 24.29 -2.15 -3.52
C ILE A 339 25.77 -2.24 -3.13
N ALA A 340 26.30 -3.43 -2.91
CA ALA A 340 27.68 -3.63 -2.48
C ALA A 340 28.70 -3.23 -3.56
N ALA A 341 28.35 -3.37 -4.83
CA ALA A 341 29.19 -2.98 -5.96
C ALA A 341 29.11 -1.47 -6.27
N GLY A 342 28.19 -0.72 -5.67
CA GLY A 342 27.93 0.68 -6.00
C GLY A 342 27.30 0.86 -7.40
N THR A 343 26.56 -0.15 -7.86
CA THR A 343 25.85 -0.18 -9.16
C THR A 343 24.34 -0.24 -9.02
N LEU A 344 23.84 0.11 -7.82
CA LEU A 344 22.40 0.25 -7.60
C LEU A 344 21.84 1.32 -8.55
N PRO A 345 20.80 1.03 -9.35
CA PRO A 345 20.17 2.02 -10.22
C PRO A 345 19.59 3.21 -9.45
N GLU A 346 19.36 4.31 -10.16
CA GLU A 346 18.65 5.47 -9.59
C GLU A 346 17.23 5.09 -9.17
N VAL A 347 16.52 4.30 -9.99
CA VAL A 347 15.17 3.80 -9.70
C VAL A 347 15.17 2.28 -9.72
N SER A 348 14.73 1.68 -8.64
CA SER A 348 14.65 0.23 -8.48
C SER A 348 13.25 -0.18 -8.06
N TRP A 349 12.64 -1.15 -8.74
CA TRP A 349 11.45 -1.83 -8.27
C TRP A 349 11.82 -3.23 -7.78
N VAL A 350 11.38 -3.57 -6.59
CA VAL A 350 11.50 -4.93 -6.06
C VAL A 350 10.13 -5.59 -6.15
N VAL A 351 10.05 -6.66 -6.91
CA VAL A 351 8.85 -7.48 -7.09
C VAL A 351 9.08 -8.82 -6.39
N PRO A 352 8.39 -9.07 -5.28
CA PRO A 352 8.56 -10.29 -4.50
C PRO A 352 8.07 -11.54 -5.23
N PRO A 353 8.59 -12.73 -4.91
CA PRO A 353 7.93 -13.99 -5.26
C PRO A 353 6.62 -14.16 -4.48
N SER A 354 5.72 -15.01 -4.94
CA SER A 354 4.43 -15.30 -4.29
C SER A 354 4.59 -15.60 -2.80
N THR A 355 5.62 -16.34 -2.42
CA THR A 355 5.89 -16.74 -1.03
C THR A 355 6.37 -15.62 -0.11
N GLU A 356 6.73 -14.44 -0.65
CA GLU A 356 7.19 -13.26 0.09
C GLU A 356 6.41 -11.99 -0.30
N SER A 357 5.36 -12.11 -1.12
CA SER A 357 4.52 -11.02 -1.62
C SER A 357 3.61 -10.40 -0.55
N GLU A 358 3.33 -11.16 0.51
CA GLU A 358 2.37 -10.86 1.57
C GLU A 358 0.90 -11.09 1.20
N HIS A 359 0.60 -11.48 -0.04
CA HIS A 359 -0.77 -11.81 -0.43
C HIS A 359 -1.36 -12.86 0.53
N PRO A 360 -2.56 -12.62 1.11
CA PRO A 360 -3.13 -13.50 2.11
C PRO A 360 -3.22 -14.96 1.69
N SER A 361 -3.57 -15.26 0.44
CA SER A 361 -3.68 -16.65 -0.05
C SER A 361 -2.34 -17.32 -0.40
N ALA A 362 -1.22 -16.58 -0.42
CA ALA A 362 0.06 -17.10 -0.92
C ALA A 362 1.23 -16.94 0.06
N SER A 363 1.21 -15.90 0.88
CA SER A 363 2.33 -15.49 1.73
C SER A 363 1.86 -15.20 3.16
N SER A 364 2.69 -14.51 3.93
CA SER A 364 2.37 -14.06 5.28
C SER A 364 3.16 -12.79 5.63
N PRO A 365 2.70 -12.00 6.63
CA PRO A 365 3.43 -10.84 7.12
C PRO A 365 4.87 -11.13 7.55
N ARG A 366 5.14 -12.31 8.09
CA ARG A 366 6.51 -12.71 8.46
C ARG A 366 7.40 -12.95 7.26
N ALA A 367 6.87 -13.53 6.19
CA ALA A 367 7.64 -13.76 4.97
C ALA A 367 8.05 -12.43 4.34
N SER A 368 7.12 -11.48 4.27
CA SER A 368 7.38 -10.10 3.85
C SER A 368 8.39 -9.40 4.76
N ALA A 369 8.22 -9.50 6.09
CA ALA A 369 9.18 -8.95 7.04
C ALA A 369 10.62 -9.45 6.80
N ASN A 370 10.78 -10.73 6.45
CA ASN A 370 12.08 -11.30 6.11
C ASN A 370 12.65 -10.72 4.81
N LEU A 371 11.82 -10.47 3.79
CA LEU A 371 12.23 -9.80 2.56
C LEU A 371 12.74 -8.38 2.87
N VAL A 372 11.92 -7.59 3.58
CA VAL A 372 12.28 -6.21 3.98
C VAL A 372 13.54 -6.20 4.84
N TYR A 373 13.68 -7.13 5.78
CA TYR A 373 14.87 -7.24 6.61
C TYR A 373 16.15 -7.40 5.78
N ARG A 374 16.14 -8.29 4.78
CA ARG A 374 17.31 -8.49 3.90
C ARG A 374 17.67 -7.25 3.07
N ILE A 375 16.67 -6.49 2.62
CA ILE A 375 16.89 -5.21 1.92
C ILE A 375 17.55 -4.20 2.88
N LEU A 376 17.03 -4.07 4.10
CA LEU A 376 17.55 -3.16 5.11
C LEU A 376 18.95 -3.57 5.59
N GLU A 377 19.24 -4.86 5.68
CA GLU A 377 20.55 -5.38 6.00
C GLU A 377 21.57 -4.99 4.93
N ALA A 378 21.24 -5.20 3.64
CA ALA A 378 22.09 -4.82 2.53
C ALA A 378 22.38 -3.31 2.49
N LEU A 379 21.38 -2.48 2.76
CA LEU A 379 21.56 -1.03 2.87
C LEU A 379 22.41 -0.65 4.09
N GLY A 380 22.16 -1.27 5.24
CA GLY A 380 22.88 -1.01 6.48
C GLY A 380 24.36 -1.39 6.42
N ASP A 381 24.69 -2.46 5.69
CA ASP A 381 26.08 -2.91 5.45
C ASP A 381 26.84 -1.99 4.49
N ASN A 382 26.14 -1.11 3.76
CA ASN A 382 26.71 -0.19 2.79
C ASN A 382 26.35 1.27 3.12
N PRO A 383 27.02 1.90 4.11
CA PRO A 383 26.68 3.21 4.63
C PRO A 383 26.63 4.34 3.59
N ASP A 384 27.47 4.27 2.56
CA ASP A 384 27.53 5.28 1.51
C ASP A 384 26.31 5.23 0.59
N VAL A 385 25.74 4.04 0.35
CA VAL A 385 24.48 3.86 -0.37
C VAL A 385 23.31 4.22 0.53
N TRP A 386 23.28 3.70 1.77
CA TRP A 386 22.22 4.02 2.74
C TRP A 386 21.97 5.52 2.86
N ARG A 387 23.04 6.31 3.03
CA ARG A 387 22.92 7.77 3.22
C ARG A 387 22.26 8.50 2.06
N ARG A 388 22.09 7.88 0.89
CA ARG A 388 21.58 8.48 -0.34
C ARG A 388 20.36 7.76 -0.89
N THR A 389 19.77 6.85 -0.08
CA THR A 389 18.67 5.99 -0.51
C THR A 389 17.37 6.35 0.20
N ALA A 390 16.28 6.29 -0.55
CA ALA A 390 14.92 6.21 -0.04
C ALA A 390 14.30 4.87 -0.46
N LEU A 391 13.77 4.12 0.51
CA LEU A 391 12.99 2.91 0.28
C LEU A 391 11.52 3.22 0.61
N VAL A 392 10.65 3.06 -0.36
CA VAL A 392 9.19 3.16 -0.22
C VAL A 392 8.63 1.75 -0.13
N ILE A 393 8.01 1.43 0.99
CA ILE A 393 7.31 0.16 1.22
C ILE A 393 5.82 0.48 1.23
N THR A 394 5.06 -0.08 0.31
CA THR A 394 3.62 0.13 0.20
C THR A 394 2.92 -1.18 -0.17
N PHE A 395 1.60 -1.14 -0.25
CA PHE A 395 0.75 -2.25 -0.68
C PHE A 395 -0.11 -1.79 -1.85
N ASP A 396 -0.43 -2.68 -2.75
CA ASP A 396 -1.17 -2.34 -3.97
C ASP A 396 -2.65 -2.04 -3.71
N GLU A 397 -3.30 -2.85 -2.86
CA GLU A 397 -4.70 -2.67 -2.49
C GLU A 397 -5.00 -3.37 -1.14
N ASN A 398 -6.26 -3.31 -0.68
CA ASN A 398 -6.66 -3.71 0.67
C ASN A 398 -7.14 -5.15 0.83
N ASP A 399 -7.11 -6.01 -0.20
CA ASP A 399 -7.64 -7.39 -0.22
C ASP A 399 -9.14 -7.52 0.14
N GLY A 400 -9.83 -6.47 0.32
CA GLY A 400 -11.16 -6.50 0.91
C GLY A 400 -11.18 -6.34 2.43
N TYR A 401 -10.04 -6.16 3.10
CA TYR A 401 -10.00 -5.79 4.51
C TYR A 401 -10.46 -4.36 4.73
N PHE A 402 -11.18 -4.15 5.82
CA PHE A 402 -11.83 -2.90 6.19
C PHE A 402 -10.83 -1.78 6.49
N ASP A 403 -11.22 -0.58 6.09
CA ASP A 403 -10.63 0.68 6.54
C ASP A 403 -11.73 1.69 6.83
N HIS A 404 -11.64 2.42 7.96
CA HIS A 404 -12.71 3.32 8.39
C HIS A 404 -12.68 4.69 7.74
N VAL A 405 -11.55 5.07 7.12
CA VAL A 405 -11.39 6.40 6.51
C VAL A 405 -11.95 6.37 5.08
N PRO A 406 -12.97 7.18 4.78
CA PRO A 406 -13.49 7.25 3.42
C PRO A 406 -12.43 7.82 2.47
N PRO A 407 -12.21 7.17 1.32
CA PRO A 407 -11.24 7.66 0.33
C PRO A 407 -11.70 8.97 -0.32
N PRO A 408 -10.78 9.82 -0.79
CA PRO A 408 -11.10 10.96 -1.62
C PRO A 408 -11.99 10.57 -2.81
N ARG A 409 -13.00 11.40 -3.09
CA ARG A 409 -13.97 11.14 -4.16
C ARG A 409 -13.91 12.25 -5.20
N PRO A 410 -13.78 11.92 -6.50
CA PRO A 410 -13.71 12.94 -7.53
C PRO A 410 -15.05 13.71 -7.62
N PRO A 411 -15.00 15.03 -7.90
CA PRO A 411 -16.18 15.76 -8.35
C PRO A 411 -16.77 15.11 -9.60
N GLU A 412 -18.10 15.21 -9.78
CA GLU A 412 -18.76 14.63 -10.97
C GLU A 412 -18.27 15.23 -12.30
N SER A 413 -17.63 16.38 -12.27
CA SER A 413 -17.02 17.03 -13.45
C SER A 413 -15.72 16.39 -13.92
N GLU A 414 -15.11 15.54 -13.12
CA GLU A 414 -13.89 14.80 -13.46
C GLU A 414 -14.26 13.47 -14.15
N GLU A 415 -14.78 13.53 -15.38
CA GLU A 415 -15.40 12.40 -16.08
C GLU A 415 -14.48 11.17 -16.19
N ASP A 416 -13.16 11.37 -16.37
CA ASP A 416 -12.18 10.29 -16.48
C ASP A 416 -11.96 9.52 -15.16
N GLU A 417 -12.39 10.08 -14.02
CA GLU A 417 -12.31 9.44 -12.70
C GLU A 417 -13.62 8.73 -12.33
N TRP A 418 -14.48 8.46 -13.33
CA TRP A 418 -15.73 7.73 -13.13
C TRP A 418 -15.87 6.56 -14.12
N TYR A 419 -16.43 5.46 -13.66
CA TYR A 419 -16.71 4.29 -14.49
C TYR A 419 -18.01 3.61 -14.05
N ARG A 420 -18.95 3.44 -14.97
CA ARG A 420 -20.27 2.83 -14.74
C ARG A 420 -21.05 3.45 -13.55
N GLY A 421 -20.89 4.74 -13.33
CA GLY A 421 -21.56 5.48 -12.25
C GLY A 421 -20.87 5.40 -10.88
N GLU A 422 -19.78 4.64 -10.76
CA GLU A 422 -18.93 4.57 -9.59
C GLU A 422 -17.63 5.39 -9.77
N ALA A 423 -17.11 5.94 -8.68
CA ALA A 423 -15.83 6.61 -8.72
C ALA A 423 -14.71 5.61 -8.98
N LEU A 424 -13.87 5.84 -10.00
CA LEU A 424 -12.55 5.22 -10.10
C LEU A 424 -11.68 5.67 -8.96
N GLY A 425 -11.77 6.94 -8.60
CA GLY A 425 -11.12 7.68 -7.54
C GLY A 425 -10.28 6.83 -6.59
N PHE A 426 -9.91 7.23 -5.45
CA PHE A 426 -9.09 6.37 -4.60
C PHE A 426 -9.88 5.18 -4.03
N GLY A 427 -9.19 4.05 -3.84
CA GLY A 427 -9.68 2.97 -2.98
C GLY A 427 -9.31 3.21 -1.52
N ASN A 428 -9.28 2.16 -0.71
CA ASN A 428 -9.02 2.27 0.72
C ASN A 428 -7.55 2.58 1.04
N ARG A 429 -7.29 3.03 2.28
CA ARG A 429 -5.92 3.23 2.73
C ARG A 429 -5.16 1.91 2.78
N VAL A 430 -3.90 1.98 2.40
CA VAL A 430 -2.93 0.88 2.50
C VAL A 430 -1.73 1.29 3.35
N PRO A 431 -1.08 0.35 4.05
CA PRO A 431 0.11 0.65 4.83
C PRO A 431 1.23 1.19 3.94
N THR A 432 1.81 2.34 4.28
CA THR A 432 2.93 2.89 3.51
C THR A 432 3.98 3.50 4.42
N LEU A 433 5.21 3.06 4.27
CA LEU A 433 6.38 3.48 5.04
C LEU A 433 7.45 4.06 4.13
N ILE A 434 8.00 5.20 4.51
CA ILE A 434 9.16 5.80 3.83
C ILE A 434 10.38 5.63 4.71
N VAL A 435 11.30 4.79 4.26
CA VAL A 435 12.54 4.41 4.98
C VAL A 435 13.73 5.12 4.35
N SER A 436 14.33 6.03 5.08
CA SER A 436 15.47 6.84 4.64
C SER A 436 16.15 7.47 5.86
N PRO A 437 17.41 7.88 5.77
CA PRO A 437 18.04 8.68 6.83
C PRO A 437 17.27 9.97 7.19
N TRP A 438 16.49 10.52 6.27
CA TRP A 438 15.71 11.75 6.46
C TRP A 438 14.26 11.52 6.88
N THR A 439 13.87 10.27 7.13
CA THR A 439 12.52 9.93 7.59
C THR A 439 12.48 9.35 9.01
N VAL A 440 13.64 9.28 9.67
CA VAL A 440 13.80 8.73 11.02
C VAL A 440 13.06 9.54 12.08
N GLY A 441 12.50 8.87 13.08
CA GLY A 441 11.91 9.47 14.28
C GLY A 441 10.45 9.09 14.54
N GLY A 442 9.93 8.04 13.89
CA GLY A 442 8.60 7.52 14.12
C GLY A 442 7.49 8.53 13.79
N PHE A 443 7.66 9.30 12.73
CA PHE A 443 6.67 10.31 12.32
C PHE A 443 5.47 9.68 11.65
N ARG A 444 4.32 10.34 11.77
CA ARG A 444 3.24 10.17 10.80
C ARG A 444 3.21 11.31 9.80
N CYS A 445 2.91 11.00 8.54
CA CYS A 445 2.62 11.93 7.47
C CYS A 445 1.16 11.74 7.06
N SER A 446 0.35 12.79 7.23
CA SER A 446 -1.10 12.75 6.97
C SER A 446 -1.48 13.64 5.78
N GLU A 447 -0.56 13.87 4.86
CA GLU A 447 -0.88 14.34 3.51
C GLU A 447 -1.48 13.18 2.71
N VAL A 448 -2.44 13.48 1.85
CA VAL A 448 -3.08 12.48 0.98
C VAL A 448 -2.12 12.06 -0.11
N PHE A 449 -1.94 10.74 -0.24
CA PHE A 449 -1.15 10.10 -1.27
C PHE A 449 -1.93 8.95 -1.90
N ASP A 450 -1.56 8.59 -3.12
CA ASP A 450 -1.93 7.34 -3.77
C ASP A 450 -0.76 6.80 -4.61
N HIS A 451 -0.96 5.75 -5.41
CA HIS A 451 0.14 5.19 -6.21
C HIS A 451 0.70 6.16 -7.24
N THR A 452 -0.10 7.17 -7.68
CA THR A 452 0.42 8.23 -8.56
C THR A 452 1.43 9.12 -7.88
N SER A 453 1.46 9.14 -6.54
CA SER A 453 2.47 9.86 -5.77
C SER A 453 3.89 9.37 -6.04
N ALA A 454 4.08 8.09 -6.38
CA ALA A 454 5.38 7.57 -6.80
C ALA A 454 5.86 8.21 -8.12
N ALA A 455 4.96 8.36 -9.10
CA ALA A 455 5.24 9.05 -10.35
C ALA A 455 5.55 10.54 -10.12
N GLN A 456 4.74 11.22 -9.31
CA GLN A 456 4.95 12.63 -8.95
C GLN A 456 6.25 12.84 -8.17
N PHE A 457 6.65 11.89 -7.33
CA PHE A 457 7.96 11.91 -6.68
C PHE A 457 9.10 11.87 -7.69
N LEU A 458 9.02 11.00 -8.69
CA LEU A 458 10.01 10.91 -9.77
C LEU A 458 10.07 12.21 -10.60
N GLU A 459 8.92 12.84 -10.85
CA GLU A 459 8.85 14.17 -11.50
C GLU A 459 9.59 15.23 -10.69
N THR A 460 9.27 15.35 -9.40
CA THR A 460 9.89 16.33 -8.50
C THR A 460 11.38 16.07 -8.30
N TRP A 461 11.78 14.80 -8.20
CA TRP A 461 13.16 14.41 -7.94
C TRP A 461 14.04 14.51 -9.18
N LYS A 462 13.57 14.05 -10.33
CA LYS A 462 14.37 13.96 -11.59
C LYS A 462 14.04 15.03 -12.62
N GLY A 463 12.98 15.81 -12.43
CA GLY A 463 12.56 16.81 -13.40
C GLY A 463 12.01 16.21 -14.69
N ILE A 464 11.50 15.00 -14.64
CA ILE A 464 10.79 14.34 -15.76
C ILE A 464 9.31 14.71 -15.74
N GLU A 465 8.59 14.37 -16.80
CA GLU A 465 7.15 14.53 -16.92
C GLU A 465 6.47 13.16 -17.09
N VAL A 466 5.44 12.90 -16.29
CA VAL A 466 4.59 11.69 -16.39
C VAL A 466 3.18 12.13 -16.80
N PRO A 467 2.91 12.27 -18.09
CA PRO A 467 1.74 13.01 -18.58
C PRO A 467 0.40 12.32 -18.32
N LEU A 468 0.40 11.04 -17.90
CA LEU A 468 -0.83 10.27 -17.70
C LEU A 468 -1.43 10.41 -16.31
N VAL A 469 -0.72 10.96 -15.35
CA VAL A 469 -1.33 11.33 -14.07
C VAL A 469 -2.38 12.41 -14.33
N SER A 470 -3.64 12.13 -14.02
CA SER A 470 -4.74 13.07 -14.27
C SER A 470 -4.56 14.39 -13.50
N ASP A 471 -5.13 15.47 -14.03
CA ASP A 471 -5.10 16.78 -13.35
C ASP A 471 -5.75 16.71 -11.97
N TRP A 472 -6.79 15.90 -11.79
CA TRP A 472 -7.42 15.71 -10.50
C TRP A 472 -6.47 15.05 -9.51
N ARG A 473 -5.84 13.94 -9.88
CA ARG A 473 -4.88 13.24 -8.99
C ARG A 473 -3.69 14.11 -8.65
N ARG A 474 -3.17 14.89 -9.60
CA ARG A 474 -2.10 15.87 -9.32
C ARG A 474 -2.48 16.92 -8.29
N ARG A 475 -3.76 17.32 -8.25
CA ARG A 475 -4.24 18.28 -7.26
C ARG A 475 -4.43 17.67 -5.88
N ILE A 476 -4.84 16.40 -5.81
CA ILE A 476 -5.25 15.74 -4.56
C ILE A 476 -4.12 14.93 -3.93
N SER A 477 -3.31 14.24 -4.73
CA SER A 477 -2.17 13.46 -4.24
C SER A 477 -0.91 14.31 -4.14
N GLY A 478 -0.23 14.23 -3.00
CA GLY A 478 1.11 14.78 -2.83
C GLY A 478 2.18 13.94 -3.53
N ASP A 479 3.40 14.46 -3.57
CA ASP A 479 4.56 13.88 -4.23
C ASP A 479 5.51 13.13 -3.27
N LEU A 480 5.05 12.70 -2.10
CA LEU A 480 5.79 12.05 -1.01
C LEU A 480 6.87 12.91 -0.34
N THR A 481 7.24 14.06 -0.87
CA THR A 481 8.35 14.87 -0.32
C THR A 481 8.09 15.37 1.09
N SER A 482 6.83 15.57 1.49
CA SER A 482 6.44 15.97 2.84
C SER A 482 6.72 14.90 3.92
N ALA A 483 6.94 13.65 3.51
CA ALA A 483 7.33 12.57 4.42
C ALA A 483 8.78 12.70 4.93
N PHE A 484 9.61 13.52 4.27
CA PHE A 484 11.03 13.71 4.60
C PHE A 484 11.26 14.97 5.46
N ASP A 485 12.31 14.95 6.27
CA ASP A 485 12.86 16.14 6.91
C ASP A 485 14.36 16.25 6.61
N PHE A 486 14.66 16.81 5.47
CA PHE A 486 16.03 17.03 5.03
C PHE A 486 16.80 18.06 5.86
N ARG A 487 16.08 18.94 6.58
CA ARG A 487 16.69 20.05 7.33
C ARG A 487 17.07 19.65 8.75
N ARG A 488 16.34 18.71 9.34
CA ARG A 488 16.48 18.30 10.74
C ARG A 488 16.43 16.78 10.88
N PRO A 489 17.32 16.05 10.20
CA PRO A 489 17.37 14.60 10.35
C PRO A 489 17.64 14.24 11.81
N ARG A 490 17.13 13.10 12.26
CA ARG A 490 17.21 12.66 13.65
C ARG A 490 17.99 11.36 13.74
N ALA A 491 18.68 11.19 14.86
CA ALA A 491 19.09 9.88 15.32
C ALA A 491 17.91 9.24 16.05
N PHE A 492 17.80 7.93 15.97
CA PHE A 492 16.78 7.18 16.67
C PHE A 492 17.36 5.87 17.22
N THR A 493 16.99 5.54 18.44
CA THR A 493 17.28 4.22 19.01
C THR A 493 15.96 3.47 19.07
N PRO A 494 15.77 2.41 18.28
CA PRO A 494 14.53 1.65 18.29
C PRO A 494 14.24 1.06 19.66
N VAL A 495 12.97 1.01 20.02
CA VAL A 495 12.49 0.22 21.16
C VAL A 495 12.19 -1.17 20.62
N GLY A 496 12.77 -2.19 21.24
CA GLY A 496 12.56 -3.56 20.80
C GLY A 496 11.10 -3.97 20.84
N ALA A 497 10.70 -4.70 19.82
CA ALA A 497 9.36 -5.26 19.70
C ALA A 497 9.28 -6.67 20.32
N PRO A 498 8.08 -7.17 20.65
CA PRO A 498 7.87 -8.55 21.04
C PRO A 498 8.38 -9.53 20.00
N ALA A 499 8.68 -10.75 20.44
CA ALA A 499 9.05 -11.82 19.51
C ALA A 499 7.89 -12.11 18.53
N PRO A 500 8.19 -12.32 17.24
CA PRO A 500 7.16 -12.62 16.26
C PRO A 500 6.46 -13.94 16.56
N THR A 501 5.17 -14.01 16.23
CA THR A 501 4.37 -15.23 16.30
C THR A 501 4.73 -16.19 15.18
N ALA A 502 4.41 -17.48 15.35
CA ALA A 502 4.54 -18.48 14.30
C ALA A 502 3.17 -18.77 13.69
N GLY A 503 3.06 -18.62 12.38
CA GLY A 503 1.86 -18.97 11.65
C GLY A 503 1.64 -20.48 11.57
N LEU A 504 0.40 -20.90 11.36
CA LEU A 504 -0.02 -22.29 11.16
C LEU A 504 -0.71 -22.47 9.82
N GLU A 505 -0.58 -23.66 9.26
CA GLU A 505 -1.34 -24.11 8.09
C GLU A 505 -2.51 -25.00 8.54
N PRO A 506 -3.65 -25.09 7.84
CA PRO A 506 -3.99 -24.36 6.58
C PRO A 506 -4.47 -22.93 6.79
N ARG A 507 -4.59 -22.17 5.68
CA ARG A 507 -5.17 -20.82 5.67
C ARG A 507 -6.65 -20.87 6.08
N TRP A 508 -7.13 -19.76 6.63
CA TRP A 508 -8.49 -19.67 7.15
C TRP A 508 -9.00 -18.23 7.10
N LEU A 509 -10.32 -18.06 7.11
CA LEU A 509 -10.96 -16.77 7.25
C LEU A 509 -11.30 -16.53 8.72
N PRO A 510 -10.83 -15.43 9.33
CA PRO A 510 -11.18 -15.09 10.71
C PRO A 510 -12.68 -14.86 10.89
N GLU A 511 -13.23 -15.33 11.99
CA GLU A 511 -14.64 -15.14 12.36
C GLU A 511 -14.76 -14.19 13.55
N PRO A 512 -15.77 -13.32 13.58
CA PRO A 512 -15.97 -12.40 14.69
C PRO A 512 -16.23 -13.14 15.99
N PRO A 513 -15.81 -12.59 17.15
CA PRO A 513 -16.10 -13.17 18.45
C PRO A 513 -17.60 -13.09 18.79
N ALA A 514 -18.08 -14.05 19.56
CA ALA A 514 -19.50 -14.07 20.01
C ALA A 514 -19.92 -12.84 20.81
N THR A 515 -18.98 -12.16 21.45
CA THR A 515 -19.20 -10.89 22.16
C THR A 515 -18.30 -9.83 21.53
N PRO A 516 -18.85 -8.99 20.62
CA PRO A 516 -18.07 -7.96 19.98
C PRO A 516 -17.69 -6.83 20.95
N SER A 517 -16.50 -6.27 20.78
CA SER A 517 -16.05 -5.08 21.50
C SER A 517 -15.14 -4.27 20.60
N MET A 518 -15.23 -2.93 20.70
CA MET A 518 -14.30 -2.06 19.99
C MET A 518 -12.85 -2.35 20.41
N PRO A 519 -11.91 -2.40 19.46
CA PRO A 519 -10.50 -2.49 19.79
C PRO A 519 -10.02 -1.27 20.57
N THR A 520 -8.94 -1.45 21.31
CA THR A 520 -8.25 -0.34 21.99
C THR A 520 -6.98 -0.02 21.22
N GLN A 521 -6.83 1.22 20.79
CA GLN A 521 -5.59 1.70 20.20
C GLN A 521 -4.51 1.90 21.28
N GLU A 522 -3.25 1.65 20.93
CA GLU A 522 -2.12 1.86 21.86
C GLU A 522 -2.10 3.30 22.37
N PRO A 523 -1.88 3.52 23.69
CA PRO A 523 -1.83 4.85 24.26
C PRO A 523 -0.57 5.60 23.78
N GLY A 524 -0.71 6.91 23.58
CA GLY A 524 0.39 7.81 23.25
C GLY A 524 0.22 8.54 21.94
N GLU A 525 1.10 9.52 21.74
CA GLU A 525 1.13 10.33 20.53
C GLU A 525 2.34 9.96 19.65
N ARG A 526 2.24 10.31 18.38
CA ARG A 526 3.31 10.21 17.40
C ARG A 526 3.64 11.59 16.84
N PRO A 527 4.93 11.94 16.63
CA PRO A 527 5.28 13.20 15.99
C PRO A 527 4.68 13.25 14.58
N ARG A 528 4.29 14.44 14.13
CA ARG A 528 3.62 14.65 12.86
C ARG A 528 4.50 15.41 11.90
N ARG A 529 4.45 15.05 10.62
CA ARG A 529 4.96 15.89 9.56
C ARG A 529 4.04 17.11 9.37
N PRO A 530 4.54 18.25 8.88
CA PRO A 530 3.69 19.40 8.60
C PRO A 530 2.57 19.02 7.63
N LEU A 531 1.35 19.48 7.92
CA LEU A 531 0.22 19.29 7.03
C LEU A 531 0.16 20.46 6.03
N PRO A 532 -0.10 20.18 4.74
CA PRO A 532 -0.29 21.23 3.74
C PRO A 532 -1.69 21.84 3.76
N TYR A 533 -2.58 21.40 4.65
CA TYR A 533 -3.98 21.81 4.76
C TYR A 533 -4.22 22.70 5.98
N SER A 534 -5.13 23.68 5.83
CA SER A 534 -5.66 24.49 6.94
C SER A 534 -7.14 24.72 6.69
N LEU A 535 -7.97 23.78 7.18
CA LEU A 535 -9.36 23.62 6.78
C LEU A 535 -10.33 24.27 7.78
N SER A 536 -11.39 24.88 7.25
CA SER A 536 -12.56 25.28 8.01
C SER A 536 -13.83 25.20 7.14
N VAL A 537 -14.96 24.97 7.78
CA VAL A 537 -16.29 24.90 7.13
C VAL A 537 -17.27 25.71 7.96
N THR A 538 -18.15 26.45 7.30
CA THR A 538 -19.33 27.08 7.89
C THR A 538 -20.56 26.65 7.14
N ALA A 539 -21.70 26.56 7.82
CA ALA A 539 -22.99 26.19 7.24
C ALA A 539 -24.00 27.31 7.46
N THR A 540 -24.60 27.79 6.39
CA THR A 540 -25.59 28.89 6.43
C THR A 540 -26.87 28.48 5.69
N PRO A 541 -28.04 28.46 6.35
CA PRO A 541 -29.31 28.23 5.67
C PRO A 541 -29.58 29.27 4.58
N ARG A 542 -29.98 28.85 3.39
CA ARG A 542 -30.43 29.75 2.34
C ARG A 542 -31.69 30.52 2.75
N PRO A 543 -31.84 31.80 2.37
CA PRO A 543 -33.02 32.59 2.71
C PRO A 543 -34.35 32.00 2.20
N ASP A 544 -34.32 31.31 1.06
CA ASP A 544 -35.48 30.61 0.47
C ASP A 544 -35.74 29.24 1.11
N ARG A 545 -34.90 28.83 2.08
CA ARG A 545 -35.02 27.56 2.81
C ARG A 545 -34.98 26.31 1.93
N SER A 546 -34.38 26.38 0.75
CA SER A 546 -34.22 25.27 -0.18
C SER A 546 -32.96 24.43 0.08
N ALA A 547 -31.95 25.03 0.73
CA ALA A 547 -30.66 24.39 0.95
C ALA A 547 -29.92 24.99 2.17
N VAL A 548 -28.90 24.27 2.61
CA VAL A 548 -27.84 24.80 3.47
C VAL A 548 -26.61 25.02 2.61
N GLU A 549 -26.14 26.27 2.55
CA GLU A 549 -24.89 26.60 1.92
C GLU A 549 -23.72 26.28 2.86
N LEU A 550 -22.82 25.42 2.41
CA LEU A 550 -21.53 25.16 3.06
C LEU A 550 -20.47 26.06 2.42
N THR A 551 -19.83 26.91 3.20
CA THR A 551 -18.61 27.61 2.78
C THR A 551 -17.41 26.85 3.31
N MET A 552 -16.71 26.19 2.43
CA MET A 552 -15.48 25.43 2.71
C MET A 552 -14.27 26.29 2.40
N HIS A 553 -13.31 26.32 3.31
CA HIS A 553 -12.11 27.13 3.16
C HIS A 553 -10.86 26.33 3.51
N ASN A 554 -9.84 26.46 2.66
CA ASN A 554 -8.52 25.89 2.87
C ASN A 554 -7.45 26.95 2.60
N SER A 555 -6.81 27.44 3.65
CA SER A 555 -5.69 28.38 3.55
C SER A 555 -4.32 27.69 3.52
N GLY A 556 -4.30 26.37 3.37
CA GLY A 556 -3.08 25.58 3.19
C GLY A 556 -2.45 25.76 1.81
N THR A 557 -1.44 24.95 1.52
CA THR A 557 -0.66 25.01 0.26
C THR A 557 -1.03 23.92 -0.75
N ALA A 558 -1.74 22.89 -0.34
CA ALA A 558 -2.23 21.81 -1.20
C ALA A 558 -3.76 21.80 -1.22
N THR A 559 -4.34 21.35 -2.33
CA THR A 559 -5.78 21.14 -2.46
C THR A 559 -6.24 20.01 -1.53
N ALA A 560 -7.34 20.21 -0.81
CA ALA A 560 -7.99 19.19 0.00
C ALA A 560 -9.28 18.73 -0.67
N ASN A 561 -9.49 17.43 -0.80
CA ASN A 561 -10.79 16.90 -1.18
C ASN A 561 -11.64 16.72 0.07
N LEU A 562 -12.78 17.43 0.13
CA LEU A 562 -13.74 17.36 1.22
C LEU A 562 -14.98 16.61 0.78
N LEU A 563 -15.38 15.62 1.58
CA LEU A 563 -16.55 14.78 1.32
C LEU A 563 -17.74 15.33 2.09
N VAL A 564 -18.88 15.50 1.42
CA VAL A 564 -20.13 15.94 2.03
C VAL A 564 -21.09 14.76 2.14
N PHE A 565 -21.52 14.47 3.37
CA PHE A 565 -22.44 13.40 3.72
C PHE A 565 -23.79 13.98 4.17
N PRO A 566 -24.82 13.97 3.31
CA PRO A 566 -26.14 14.52 3.62
C PRO A 566 -27.06 13.45 4.27
N PHE A 567 -26.92 13.23 5.58
CA PHE A 567 -27.60 12.14 6.31
C PHE A 567 -29.13 12.20 6.31
N HIS A 568 -29.70 13.38 6.11
CA HIS A 568 -31.17 13.57 6.19
C HIS A 568 -31.82 13.81 4.84
N THR A 569 -31.06 13.65 3.75
CA THR A 569 -31.59 13.79 2.40
C THR A 569 -31.89 12.38 1.86
N PRO A 570 -33.15 12.02 1.56
CA PRO A 570 -33.47 10.78 0.86
C PRO A 570 -32.70 10.76 -0.45
N ASP A 571 -32.14 9.63 -0.81
CA ASP A 571 -31.27 9.48 -2.00
C ASP A 571 -30.02 10.43 -2.02
N GLY A 572 -29.68 11.00 -0.87
CA GLY A 572 -28.50 11.86 -0.73
C GLY A 572 -27.22 11.11 -1.09
N LYS A 573 -26.51 11.63 -2.08
CA LYS A 573 -25.22 11.07 -2.52
C LYS A 573 -24.08 11.74 -1.76
N VAL A 574 -23.05 10.99 -1.45
CA VAL A 574 -21.77 11.56 -0.99
C VAL A 574 -21.10 12.24 -2.17
N THR A 575 -20.74 13.51 -1.99
CA THR A 575 -20.06 14.30 -3.03
C THR A 575 -18.67 14.72 -2.58
N GLY A 576 -17.72 14.66 -3.49
CA GLY A 576 -16.35 15.16 -3.28
C GLY A 576 -16.19 16.57 -3.82
N HIS A 577 -15.48 17.41 -3.07
CA HIS A 577 -15.23 18.81 -3.42
C HIS A 577 -13.78 19.18 -3.21
N ASP A 578 -13.14 19.65 -4.25
CA ASP A 578 -11.75 20.10 -4.22
C ASP A 578 -11.69 21.52 -3.68
N VAL A 579 -10.94 21.73 -2.61
CA VAL A 579 -10.87 23.03 -1.91
C VAL A 579 -9.43 23.51 -1.82
N LEU A 580 -9.16 24.61 -2.51
CA LEU A 580 -8.00 25.47 -2.32
C LEU A 580 -8.49 26.91 -2.37
N GLY A 581 -8.30 27.68 -1.29
CA GLY A 581 -9.01 28.93 -1.10
C GLY A 581 -10.44 28.70 -0.56
N SER A 582 -11.47 29.22 -1.20
CA SER A 582 -12.86 29.09 -0.76
C SER A 582 -13.75 28.48 -1.84
N THR A 583 -14.58 27.53 -1.43
CA THR A 583 -15.57 26.84 -2.28
C THR A 583 -16.93 26.86 -1.56
N ASN A 584 -18.00 27.24 -2.25
CA ASN A 584 -19.37 27.20 -1.74
C ASN A 584 -20.12 26.03 -2.36
N VAL A 585 -20.82 25.27 -1.52
CA VAL A 585 -21.60 24.10 -1.92
C VAL A 585 -22.99 24.19 -1.30
N ASP A 586 -24.02 24.10 -2.12
CA ASP A 586 -25.40 24.00 -1.66
C ASP A 586 -25.79 22.54 -1.43
N VAL A 587 -26.12 22.21 -0.20
CA VAL A 587 -26.70 20.90 0.16
C VAL A 587 -28.22 21.07 0.22
N PRO A 588 -28.97 20.47 -0.72
CA PRO A 588 -30.44 20.55 -0.73
C PRO A 588 -31.02 20.02 0.57
N VAL A 589 -31.98 20.74 1.13
CA VAL A 589 -32.75 20.28 2.26
C VAL A 589 -34.08 19.78 1.73
N SER A 590 -34.36 18.49 1.98
CA SER A 590 -35.62 17.91 1.56
C SER A 590 -36.81 18.58 2.28
N THR A 591 -37.79 18.99 1.50
CA THR A 591 -39.12 19.43 1.99
C THR A 591 -40.10 18.28 1.89
N ASP A 592 -39.63 17.05 2.07
CA ASP A 592 -40.41 15.83 1.90
C ASP A 592 -41.61 15.70 2.85
N ALA A 593 -42.33 14.55 2.79
CA ALA A 593 -43.69 14.34 3.30
C ALA A 593 -43.94 14.77 4.76
N ASP A 594 -42.88 14.92 5.56
CA ASP A 594 -42.99 15.39 6.94
C ASP A 594 -42.79 16.91 7.09
N GLY A 595 -42.31 17.61 6.03
CA GLY A 595 -42.28 19.09 5.93
C GLY A 595 -41.46 19.81 7.00
N ASP A 596 -40.58 19.14 7.72
CA ASP A 596 -39.88 19.69 8.88
C ASP A 596 -38.60 20.45 8.54
N GLY A 597 -38.16 20.35 7.27
CA GLY A 597 -36.96 21.04 6.78
C GLY A 597 -35.69 20.72 7.56
N ARG A 598 -35.61 19.54 8.16
CA ARG A 598 -34.38 19.12 8.89
C ARG A 598 -33.22 18.90 7.98
N TYR A 599 -32.04 19.17 8.50
CA TYR A 599 -30.78 18.80 7.87
C TYR A 599 -29.81 18.22 8.89
N ASP A 600 -29.04 17.25 8.45
CA ASP A 600 -27.91 16.65 9.18
C ASP A 600 -26.80 16.37 8.16
N ILE A 601 -25.76 17.18 8.20
CA ILE A 601 -24.68 17.19 7.21
C ILE A 601 -23.35 16.97 7.96
N VAL A 602 -22.54 16.05 7.46
CA VAL A 602 -21.14 15.88 7.88
C VAL A 602 -20.25 16.25 6.70
N VAL A 603 -19.16 16.97 7.00
CA VAL A 603 -18.07 17.19 6.06
C VAL A 603 -16.84 16.52 6.63
N ALA A 604 -16.29 15.55 5.91
CA ALA A 604 -15.05 14.85 6.25
C ALA A 604 -13.94 15.23 5.27
N GLY A 605 -12.69 15.14 5.70
CA GLY A 605 -11.54 15.50 4.87
C GLY A 605 -10.23 14.94 5.41
N PRO A 606 -9.10 15.27 4.77
CA PRO A 606 -7.80 14.72 5.10
C PRO A 606 -7.39 14.98 6.55
N ALA A 607 -6.55 14.08 7.08
CA ALA A 607 -5.98 14.15 8.42
C ALA A 607 -7.01 14.20 9.57
N GLY A 608 -8.19 13.58 9.37
CA GLY A 608 -9.25 13.54 10.37
C GLY A 608 -10.06 14.85 10.46
N PHE A 609 -10.04 15.68 9.43
CA PHE A 609 -10.91 16.85 9.40
C PHE A 609 -12.37 16.43 9.41
N HIS A 610 -13.14 16.99 10.35
CA HIS A 610 -14.53 16.67 10.54
C HIS A 610 -15.33 17.92 10.95
N PHE A 611 -16.44 18.16 10.26
CA PHE A 611 -17.40 19.24 10.58
C PHE A 611 -18.82 18.68 10.55
N THR A 612 -19.68 19.13 11.46
CA THR A 612 -21.09 18.72 11.51
C THR A 612 -22.01 19.94 11.56
N ALA A 613 -23.02 19.96 10.71
CA ALA A 613 -24.12 20.92 10.76
C ALA A 613 -25.46 20.18 10.90
N ARG A 614 -26.23 20.55 11.92
CA ARG A 614 -27.56 20.00 12.19
C ARG A 614 -28.54 21.12 12.51
N GLY A 615 -29.76 20.99 12.01
CA GLY A 615 -30.81 21.97 12.29
C GLY A 615 -32.09 21.70 11.54
N SER A 616 -32.99 22.68 11.60
CA SER A 616 -34.23 22.69 10.81
C SER A 616 -34.44 24.07 10.23
N LEU A 617 -34.80 24.14 8.95
CA LEU A 617 -35.12 25.38 8.26
C LEU A 617 -36.52 25.93 8.67
N GLY A 618 -37.26 25.20 9.51
CA GLY A 618 -38.65 25.48 9.90
C GLY A 618 -39.61 25.20 8.75
N GLY A 619 -40.79 24.73 9.04
CA GLY A 619 -41.89 24.59 8.07
C GLY A 619 -42.22 25.95 7.44
N PRO A 620 -43.00 25.98 6.32
CA PRO A 620 -43.42 27.23 5.68
C PRO A 620 -43.95 28.18 6.74
N ALA A 621 -43.48 29.43 6.73
CA ALA A 621 -44.01 30.48 7.57
C ALA A 621 -45.52 30.44 7.39
N GLY A 622 -46.24 30.07 8.45
CA GLY A 622 -47.68 29.83 8.42
C GLY A 622 -48.39 30.96 7.70
N SER A 623 -49.29 30.56 6.80
CA SER A 623 -50.26 31.44 6.13
C SER A 623 -51.10 32.24 7.11
#